data_ab22b58743352ac1ce8dda6a275dd1be
#
_entry.id   ab22b58743352ac1ce8dda6a275dd1be
#
_cell.length_a   1.000
_cell.length_b   1.000
_cell.length_c   1.000
_cell.angle_alpha   90.00
_cell.angle_beta   90.00
_cell.angle_gamma   90.00
#
_symmetry.space_group_name_H-M   'P 1'
#
loop_
_entity.id
_entity.type
_entity.pdbx_description
1 polymer ?
#
loop_
_entity_poly.entity_id
_entity_poly.type
_entity_poly.pdbx_seq_one_letter_code
_entity_poly.pdbx_strand_id
1 'polypeptide(L)'
;MRHHHSPGIRGQLMWFLCCICLFLLALVWFLSTQLLEPLYTKHIEKQLTTQAESITAELDKAIANGEALSAWSFGHLTVNTAFFDRLATQLYASGSLNSFCVDISDTTMRTIYKIENQSYCNLHETLLSDSANNDMIVSTAVAMRKKCRTTGGFVQTLNPPRLSGSAQLLVGRNTSGGEYTVLVTTSLVHVAEAGKVLSTVLPMAAALIFAFAMTAAWLFSEWFTKPLRQLSGAARQVAQGDYAVHVETGRNDELGDLAEDFNHTAACT
;
A
#
# COMPACT_ATOMS: atom_id res chain seq x y z
N MET A 1 -48.30 11.58 25.08
CA MET A 1 -47.87 12.04 23.74
C MET A 1 -46.46 12.58 23.88
N ARG A 2 -45.45 11.81 23.36
CA ARG A 2 -44.04 12.24 23.34
C ARG A 2 -43.86 13.24 22.20
N HIS A 3 -43.62 14.50 22.54
CA HIS A 3 -43.19 15.47 21.55
C HIS A 3 -41.84 15.01 20.97
N HIS A 4 -41.86 14.53 19.74
CA HIS A 4 -40.66 14.40 18.91
C HIS A 4 -40.17 15.83 18.65
N HIS A 5 -39.19 16.29 19.42
CA HIS A 5 -38.40 17.46 19.03
C HIS A 5 -37.62 17.04 17.77
N SER A 6 -38.10 17.41 16.61
CA SER A 6 -37.32 17.37 15.39
C SER A 6 -36.08 18.24 15.62
N PRO A 7 -34.86 17.68 15.48
CA PRO A 7 -33.66 18.50 15.62
C PRO A 7 -33.74 19.66 14.62
N GLY A 8 -33.55 20.88 15.11
CA GLY A 8 -33.60 22.04 14.24
C GLY A 8 -32.56 21.87 13.09
N ILE A 9 -32.75 22.63 12.00
CA ILE A 9 -31.89 22.60 10.78
C ILE A 9 -30.41 22.53 11.12
N ARG A 10 -29.97 23.22 12.19
CA ARG A 10 -28.61 23.15 12.74
C ARG A 10 -28.20 21.75 13.17
N GLY A 11 -29.04 21.04 13.91
CA GLY A 11 -28.78 19.68 14.37
C GLY A 11 -28.74 18.68 13.21
N GLN A 12 -29.62 18.83 12.23
CA GLN A 12 -29.65 17.98 11.04
C GLN A 12 -28.38 18.16 10.19
N LEU A 13 -27.94 19.42 9.98
CA LEU A 13 -26.75 19.74 9.22
C LEU A 13 -25.47 19.24 9.91
N MET A 14 -25.36 19.44 11.22
CA MET A 14 -24.26 18.90 12.03
C MET A 14 -24.21 17.38 11.99
N TRP A 15 -25.37 16.73 12.12
CA TRP A 15 -25.46 15.26 12.08
C TRP A 15 -25.07 14.71 10.68
N PHE A 16 -25.52 15.35 9.61
CA PHE A 16 -25.20 14.99 8.23
C PHE A 16 -23.70 15.13 7.94
N LEU A 17 -23.08 16.26 8.35
CA LEU A 17 -21.63 16.46 8.24
C LEU A 17 -20.84 15.43 9.03
N CYS A 18 -21.27 15.12 10.24
CA CYS A 18 -20.65 14.10 11.09
C CYS A 18 -20.71 12.71 10.42
N CYS A 19 -21.87 12.33 9.86
CA CYS A 19 -22.02 11.06 9.14
C CYS A 19 -21.12 10.98 7.91
N ILE A 20 -21.02 12.06 7.12
CA ILE A 20 -20.12 12.11 5.96
C ILE A 20 -18.67 11.95 6.39
N CYS A 21 -18.22 12.68 7.41
CA CYS A 21 -16.86 12.56 7.91
C CYS A 21 -16.56 11.14 8.41
N LEU A 22 -17.44 10.54 9.20
CA LEU A 22 -17.28 9.17 9.67
C LEU A 22 -17.26 8.16 8.53
N PHE A 23 -18.12 8.34 7.52
CA PHE A 23 -18.12 7.49 6.33
C PHE A 23 -16.80 7.58 5.56
N LEU A 24 -16.28 8.80 5.32
CA LEU A 24 -15.00 9.00 4.64
C LEU A 24 -13.83 8.39 5.43
N LEU A 25 -13.82 8.55 6.75
CA LEU A 25 -12.80 7.95 7.61
C LEU A 25 -12.85 6.41 7.57
N ALA A 26 -14.04 5.83 7.65
CA ALA A 26 -14.24 4.39 7.54
C ALA A 26 -13.81 3.87 6.16
N LEU A 27 -14.09 4.61 5.10
CA LEU A 27 -13.71 4.27 3.74
C LEU A 27 -12.19 4.32 3.55
N VAL A 28 -11.51 5.36 4.03
CA VAL A 28 -10.04 5.47 3.99
C VAL A 28 -9.40 4.33 4.80
N TRP A 29 -9.91 4.04 5.99
CA TRP A 29 -9.43 2.94 6.82
C TRP A 29 -9.60 1.59 6.11
N PHE A 30 -10.77 1.32 5.54
CA PHE A 30 -11.07 0.11 4.78
C PHE A 30 -10.16 -0.06 3.56
N LEU A 31 -10.00 0.99 2.76
CA LEU A 31 -9.12 0.97 1.59
C LEU A 31 -7.67 0.72 1.99
N SER A 32 -7.20 1.35 3.05
CA SER A 32 -5.83 1.21 3.53
C SER A 32 -5.53 -0.19 4.06
N THR A 33 -6.46 -0.81 4.79
CA THR A 33 -6.23 -2.13 5.41
C THR A 33 -6.48 -3.29 4.46
N GLN A 34 -7.45 -3.17 3.53
CA GLN A 34 -7.87 -4.28 2.68
C GLN A 34 -7.26 -4.26 1.27
N LEU A 35 -6.91 -3.08 0.75
CA LEU A 35 -6.42 -2.96 -0.62
C LEU A 35 -4.91 -2.78 -0.73
N LEU A 36 -4.28 -2.15 0.26
CA LEU A 36 -2.86 -1.79 0.16
C LEU A 36 -1.96 -3.02 0.11
N GLU A 37 -2.19 -3.97 1.01
CA GLU A 37 -1.36 -5.18 1.13
C GLU A 37 -1.38 -6.05 -0.14
N PRO A 38 -2.56 -6.43 -0.70
CA PRO A 38 -2.58 -7.25 -1.90
C PRO A 38 -2.10 -6.51 -3.16
N LEU A 39 -2.33 -5.20 -3.27
CA LEU A 39 -1.83 -4.41 -4.39
C LEU A 39 -0.32 -4.29 -4.36
N TYR A 40 0.26 -4.06 -3.18
CA TYR A 40 1.69 -3.96 -3.02
C TYR A 40 2.39 -5.29 -3.29
N THR A 41 1.85 -6.39 -2.78
CA THR A 41 2.38 -7.74 -3.03
C THR A 41 2.38 -8.06 -4.52
N LYS A 42 1.29 -7.78 -5.25
CA LYS A 42 1.23 -7.95 -6.71
C LYS A 42 2.22 -7.05 -7.46
N HIS A 43 2.45 -5.84 -6.98
CA HIS A 43 3.43 -4.94 -7.58
C HIS A 43 4.85 -5.51 -7.46
N ILE A 44 5.22 -5.97 -6.25
CA ILE A 44 6.51 -6.63 -6.02
C ILE A 44 6.64 -7.91 -6.83
N GLU A 45 5.60 -8.76 -6.87
CA GLU A 45 5.59 -9.97 -7.68
C GLU A 45 5.91 -9.67 -9.15
N LYS A 46 5.28 -8.63 -9.72
CA LYS A 46 5.54 -8.21 -11.08
C LYS A 46 6.98 -7.72 -11.26
N GLN A 47 7.51 -6.95 -10.32
CA GLN A 47 8.90 -6.48 -10.36
C GLN A 47 9.88 -7.65 -10.31
N LEU A 48 9.71 -8.61 -9.38
CA LEU A 48 10.56 -9.79 -9.27
C LEU A 48 10.50 -10.65 -10.53
N THR A 49 9.30 -10.82 -11.08
CA THR A 49 9.12 -11.58 -12.33
C THR A 49 9.87 -10.92 -13.49
N THR A 50 9.74 -9.61 -13.65
CA THR A 50 10.45 -8.87 -14.70
C THR A 50 11.97 -8.96 -14.53
N GLN A 51 12.46 -8.90 -13.28
CA GLN A 51 13.89 -9.05 -12.99
C GLN A 51 14.38 -10.48 -13.30
N ALA A 52 13.63 -11.50 -12.86
CA ALA A 52 13.96 -12.89 -13.17
C ALA A 52 14.01 -13.14 -14.69
N GLU A 53 13.05 -12.59 -15.44
CA GLU A 53 13.02 -12.66 -16.91
C GLU A 53 14.20 -11.95 -17.56
N SER A 54 14.57 -10.78 -17.07
CA SER A 54 15.74 -10.03 -17.56
C SER A 54 17.04 -10.81 -17.34
N ILE A 55 17.21 -11.39 -16.15
CA ILE A 55 18.39 -12.19 -15.81
C ILE A 55 18.43 -13.47 -16.66
N THR A 56 17.31 -14.16 -16.80
CA THR A 56 17.27 -15.37 -17.66
C THR A 56 17.57 -15.07 -19.12
N ALA A 57 17.11 -13.92 -19.63
CA ALA A 57 17.41 -13.48 -21.00
C ALA A 57 18.90 -13.21 -21.21
N GLU A 58 19.61 -12.63 -20.23
CA GLU A 58 21.07 -12.44 -20.29
C GLU A 58 21.82 -13.78 -20.24
N LEU A 59 21.35 -14.73 -19.39
CA LEU A 59 21.91 -16.09 -19.36
C LEU A 59 21.69 -16.82 -20.70
N ASP A 60 20.50 -16.73 -21.27
CA ASP A 60 20.18 -17.33 -22.58
C ASP A 60 21.06 -16.77 -23.70
N LYS A 61 21.32 -15.47 -23.70
CA LYS A 61 22.25 -14.84 -24.66
C LYS A 61 23.67 -15.36 -24.50
N ALA A 62 24.18 -15.49 -23.27
CA ALA A 62 25.50 -16.00 -23.00
C ALA A 62 25.63 -17.47 -23.48
N ILE A 63 24.62 -18.31 -23.20
CA ILE A 63 24.56 -19.69 -23.67
C ILE A 63 24.52 -19.76 -25.19
N ALA A 64 23.71 -18.92 -25.83
CA ALA A 64 23.63 -18.85 -27.30
C ALA A 64 24.96 -18.41 -27.97
N ASN A 65 25.74 -17.57 -27.25
CA ASN A 65 27.08 -17.18 -27.69
C ASN A 65 28.16 -18.25 -27.43
N GLY A 66 27.78 -19.39 -26.86
CA GLY A 66 28.71 -20.49 -26.56
C GLY A 66 29.55 -20.25 -25.30
N GLU A 67 29.18 -19.29 -24.42
CA GLU A 67 29.85 -19.11 -23.16
C GLU A 67 29.46 -20.22 -22.18
N ALA A 68 30.43 -21.00 -21.70
CA ALA A 68 30.20 -21.98 -20.63
C ALA A 68 30.08 -21.20 -19.32
N LEU A 69 28.88 -21.15 -18.72
CA LEU A 69 28.61 -20.50 -17.46
C LEU A 69 29.08 -21.31 -16.26
N SER A 70 28.98 -22.63 -16.36
CA SER A 70 29.50 -23.57 -15.36
C SER A 70 29.90 -24.88 -16.03
N ALA A 71 30.90 -25.54 -15.50
CA ALA A 71 31.34 -26.84 -15.95
C ALA A 71 31.71 -27.77 -14.78
N TRP A 72 31.30 -29.02 -14.87
CA TRP A 72 31.74 -30.05 -13.94
C TRP A 72 33.00 -30.76 -14.49
N SER A 73 34.09 -30.59 -13.77
CA SER A 73 35.35 -31.29 -14.13
C SER A 73 35.98 -31.90 -12.90
N PHE A 74 36.32 -33.18 -12.97
CA PHE A 74 36.99 -33.93 -11.89
C PHE A 74 36.34 -33.80 -10.50
N GLY A 75 34.99 -33.74 -10.45
CA GLY A 75 34.25 -33.61 -9.19
C GLY A 75 34.18 -32.21 -8.61
N HIS A 76 34.71 -31.20 -9.30
CA HIS A 76 34.64 -29.81 -8.94
C HIS A 76 33.78 -29.03 -9.92
N LEU A 77 32.93 -28.14 -9.40
CA LEU A 77 32.16 -27.18 -10.17
C LEU A 77 33.05 -25.96 -10.45
N THR A 78 33.34 -25.69 -11.70
CA THR A 78 33.96 -24.45 -12.15
C THR A 78 32.88 -23.49 -12.64
N VAL A 79 32.90 -22.26 -12.18
CA VAL A 79 31.93 -21.24 -12.50
C VAL A 79 32.62 -20.07 -13.21
N ASN A 80 31.99 -19.54 -14.26
CA ASN A 80 32.48 -18.36 -14.97
C ASN A 80 32.18 -17.08 -14.12
N THR A 81 33.00 -16.86 -13.09
CA THR A 81 32.82 -15.72 -12.18
C THR A 81 32.85 -14.39 -12.92
N ALA A 82 33.67 -14.24 -13.96
CA ALA A 82 33.77 -13.01 -14.73
C ALA A 82 32.45 -12.59 -15.42
N PHE A 83 31.68 -13.58 -15.87
CA PHE A 83 30.34 -13.33 -16.41
C PHE A 83 29.38 -12.89 -15.31
N PHE A 84 29.32 -13.63 -14.20
CA PHE A 84 28.39 -13.35 -13.12
C PHE A 84 28.72 -12.05 -12.39
N ASP A 85 30.00 -11.69 -12.25
CA ASP A 85 30.40 -10.41 -11.65
C ASP A 85 30.01 -9.22 -12.54
N ARG A 86 30.09 -9.36 -13.87
CA ARG A 86 29.57 -8.35 -14.81
C ARG A 86 28.05 -8.22 -14.69
N LEU A 87 27.33 -9.33 -14.64
CA LEU A 87 25.88 -9.37 -14.45
C LEU A 87 25.48 -8.71 -13.13
N ALA A 88 26.17 -9.06 -12.04
CA ALA A 88 25.96 -8.46 -10.74
C ALA A 88 26.18 -6.93 -10.79
N THR A 89 27.28 -6.49 -11.41
CA THR A 89 27.58 -5.05 -11.56
C THR A 89 26.50 -4.31 -12.33
N GLN A 90 25.95 -4.89 -13.39
CA GLN A 90 24.85 -4.31 -14.16
C GLN A 90 23.57 -4.22 -13.31
N LEU A 91 23.25 -5.25 -12.54
CA LEU A 91 22.08 -5.27 -11.66
C LEU A 91 22.22 -4.26 -10.52
N TYR A 92 23.42 -4.09 -9.96
CA TYR A 92 23.69 -3.03 -8.97
C TYR A 92 23.54 -1.63 -9.58
N ALA A 93 24.08 -1.41 -10.78
CA ALA A 93 24.01 -0.12 -11.46
C ALA A 93 22.57 0.27 -11.84
N SER A 94 21.70 -0.71 -12.13
CA SER A 94 20.27 -0.47 -12.40
C SER A 94 19.46 -0.19 -11.14
N GLY A 95 20.04 -0.28 -9.94
CA GLY A 95 19.34 -0.13 -8.67
C GLY A 95 18.40 -1.30 -8.33
N SER A 96 18.34 -2.32 -9.17
CA SER A 96 17.42 -3.45 -9.05
C SER A 96 17.71 -4.32 -7.84
N LEU A 97 18.98 -4.41 -7.42
CA LEU A 97 19.42 -5.28 -6.30
C LEU A 97 19.29 -4.66 -4.91
N ASN A 98 18.82 -3.42 -4.79
CA ASN A 98 18.69 -2.79 -3.46
C ASN A 98 17.68 -3.49 -2.53
N SER A 99 16.82 -4.34 -3.10
CA SER A 99 15.72 -4.99 -2.36
C SER A 99 15.59 -6.48 -2.63
N PHE A 100 16.42 -7.08 -3.49
CA PHE A 100 16.29 -8.49 -3.88
C PHE A 100 17.58 -9.26 -3.71
N CYS A 101 17.44 -10.58 -3.54
CA CYS A 101 18.51 -11.55 -3.62
C CYS A 101 18.31 -12.37 -4.87
N VAL A 102 19.39 -12.70 -5.57
CA VAL A 102 19.36 -13.52 -6.76
C VAL A 102 20.24 -14.75 -6.56
N ASP A 103 19.65 -15.93 -6.66
CA ASP A 103 20.32 -17.21 -6.66
C ASP A 103 20.22 -17.84 -8.05
N ILE A 104 21.34 -18.20 -8.64
CA ILE A 104 21.38 -18.92 -9.91
C ILE A 104 21.76 -20.36 -9.60
N SER A 105 20.89 -21.28 -9.95
CA SER A 105 21.01 -22.72 -9.65
C SER A 105 21.05 -23.54 -10.92
N ASP A 106 21.67 -24.72 -10.83
CA ASP A 106 21.65 -25.74 -11.90
C ASP A 106 20.32 -26.52 -11.91
N THR A 107 20.22 -27.48 -12.81
CA THR A 107 19.05 -28.39 -12.91
C THR A 107 18.83 -29.24 -11.66
N THR A 108 19.81 -29.32 -10.76
CA THR A 108 19.72 -30.08 -9.49
C THR A 108 19.34 -29.17 -8.32
N MET A 109 19.04 -27.88 -8.59
CA MET A 109 18.79 -26.84 -7.57
C MET A 109 20.02 -26.57 -6.69
N ARG A 110 21.21 -26.89 -7.17
CA ARG A 110 22.46 -26.51 -6.50
C ARG A 110 22.81 -25.08 -6.93
N THR A 111 23.05 -24.22 -5.98
CA THR A 111 23.46 -22.83 -6.23
C THR A 111 24.81 -22.81 -6.94
N ILE A 112 24.87 -22.15 -8.07
CA ILE A 112 26.07 -21.90 -8.86
C ILE A 112 26.67 -20.56 -8.49
N TYR A 113 25.81 -19.54 -8.42
CA TYR A 113 26.23 -18.18 -8.11
C TYR A 113 25.13 -17.44 -7.33
N LYS A 114 25.55 -16.63 -6.37
CA LYS A 114 24.66 -15.80 -5.57
C LYS A 114 25.03 -14.33 -5.73
N ILE A 115 24.02 -13.49 -5.86
CA ILE A 115 24.18 -12.04 -5.84
C ILE A 115 23.45 -11.56 -4.58
N GLU A 116 24.24 -11.25 -3.57
CA GLU A 116 23.74 -10.86 -2.23
C GLU A 116 24.04 -9.40 -1.98
N ASN A 117 23.02 -8.66 -1.56
CA ASN A 117 23.23 -7.29 -1.09
C ASN A 117 23.04 -7.14 0.43
N GLN A 118 22.40 -8.08 1.12
CA GLN A 118 22.07 -7.96 2.55
C GLN A 118 21.93 -9.31 3.27
N SER A 119 21.95 -9.23 4.61
CA SER A 119 21.98 -10.38 5.56
C SER A 119 20.80 -11.35 5.48
N TYR A 120 19.73 -11.04 4.73
CA TYR A 120 18.54 -11.89 4.59
C TYR A 120 18.50 -12.70 3.28
N CYS A 121 19.60 -12.71 2.52
CA CYS A 121 19.70 -13.46 1.27
C CYS A 121 19.98 -14.96 1.46
N ASN A 122 19.89 -15.46 2.67
CA ASN A 122 20.23 -16.86 3.00
C ASN A 122 19.03 -17.83 2.89
N LEU A 123 17.93 -17.43 2.25
CA LEU A 123 16.73 -18.27 2.19
C LEU A 123 17.01 -19.61 1.52
N HIS A 124 17.77 -19.59 0.43
CA HIS A 124 18.09 -20.82 -0.32
C HIS A 124 18.96 -21.78 0.53
N GLU A 125 19.97 -21.27 1.22
CA GLU A 125 20.77 -22.08 2.15
C GLU A 125 19.95 -22.58 3.33
N THR A 126 19.11 -21.74 3.91
CA THR A 126 18.23 -22.11 5.01
C THR A 126 17.23 -23.20 4.57
N LEU A 127 16.69 -23.09 3.36
CA LEU A 127 15.81 -24.12 2.78
C LEU A 127 16.54 -25.43 2.48
N LEU A 128 17.83 -25.40 2.16
CA LEU A 128 18.60 -26.59 1.79
C LEU A 128 19.43 -27.16 2.95
N SER A 129 19.79 -26.37 3.97
CA SER A 129 20.72 -26.75 5.05
C SER A 129 20.06 -27.09 6.37
N ASP A 130 18.75 -26.86 6.56
CA ASP A 130 18.09 -27.15 7.84
C ASP A 130 17.83 -28.65 8.01
N SER A 131 18.79 -29.32 8.59
CA SER A 131 18.78 -30.77 8.85
C SER A 131 17.68 -31.25 9.83
N ALA A 132 17.04 -30.35 10.56
CA ALA A 132 15.97 -30.70 11.51
C ALA A 132 14.57 -30.78 10.83
N ASN A 133 14.43 -30.23 9.61
CA ASN A 133 13.18 -30.26 8.82
C ASN A 133 13.42 -30.74 7.38
N ASN A 134 14.40 -31.63 7.19
CA ASN A 134 14.84 -32.08 5.88
C ASN A 134 13.70 -32.54 4.94
N ASP A 135 12.69 -33.23 5.46
CA ASP A 135 11.59 -33.74 4.63
C ASP A 135 10.73 -32.63 4.03
N MET A 136 10.45 -31.58 4.79
CA MET A 136 9.61 -30.48 4.31
C MET A 136 10.37 -29.57 3.34
N ILE A 137 11.65 -29.39 3.55
CA ILE A 137 12.54 -28.57 2.68
C ILE A 137 12.84 -29.28 1.40
N VAL A 138 13.19 -30.55 1.45
CA VAL A 138 13.41 -31.39 0.26
C VAL A 138 12.12 -31.48 -0.57
N SER A 139 10.95 -31.66 0.07
CA SER A 139 9.68 -31.68 -0.63
C SER A 139 9.35 -30.34 -1.30
N THR A 140 9.68 -29.22 -0.66
CA THR A 140 9.50 -27.87 -1.23
C THR A 140 10.44 -27.62 -2.40
N ALA A 141 11.72 -27.95 -2.29
CA ALA A 141 12.70 -27.83 -3.37
C ALA A 141 12.31 -28.71 -4.57
N VAL A 142 11.88 -29.95 -4.32
CA VAL A 142 11.39 -30.86 -5.36
C VAL A 142 10.13 -30.32 -6.04
N ALA A 143 9.19 -29.75 -5.28
CA ALA A 143 7.99 -29.13 -5.81
C ALA A 143 8.30 -27.89 -6.67
N MET A 144 9.23 -27.04 -6.23
CA MET A 144 9.73 -25.89 -6.97
C MET A 144 10.39 -26.33 -8.28
N ARG A 145 11.28 -27.31 -8.22
CA ARG A 145 11.93 -27.90 -9.41
C ARG A 145 10.91 -28.45 -10.39
N LYS A 146 9.90 -29.17 -9.89
CA LYS A 146 8.82 -29.70 -10.74
C LYS A 146 8.05 -28.57 -11.42
N LYS A 147 7.68 -27.52 -10.68
CA LYS A 147 7.01 -26.35 -11.24
C LYS A 147 7.86 -25.65 -12.30
N CYS A 148 9.16 -25.42 -12.03
CA CYS A 148 10.07 -24.83 -13.01
C CYS A 148 10.13 -25.65 -14.30
N ARG A 149 10.18 -26.97 -14.22
CA ARG A 149 10.23 -27.85 -15.39
C ARG A 149 8.93 -27.88 -16.20
N THR A 150 7.77 -27.75 -15.53
CA THR A 150 6.46 -27.85 -16.21
C THR A 150 5.96 -26.53 -16.76
N THR A 151 6.23 -25.40 -16.07
CA THR A 151 5.68 -24.07 -16.41
C THR A 151 6.73 -23.04 -16.80
N GLY A 152 8.02 -23.42 -16.83
CA GLY A 152 9.13 -22.49 -17.09
C GLY A 152 9.42 -21.51 -15.96
N GLY A 153 8.59 -21.50 -14.92
CA GLY A 153 8.77 -20.64 -13.75
C GLY A 153 7.68 -20.83 -12.70
N PHE A 154 7.85 -20.19 -11.56
CA PHE A 154 6.86 -20.18 -10.47
C PHE A 154 6.96 -18.92 -9.64
N VAL A 155 5.88 -18.62 -8.94
CA VAL A 155 5.82 -17.59 -7.88
C VAL A 155 5.31 -18.27 -6.63
N GLN A 156 5.97 -18.07 -5.51
CA GLN A 156 5.59 -18.67 -4.24
C GLN A 156 5.92 -17.74 -3.07
N THR A 157 4.97 -17.56 -2.16
CA THR A 157 5.21 -16.92 -0.87
C THR A 157 5.63 -17.99 0.14
N LEU A 158 6.74 -17.76 0.80
CA LEU A 158 7.30 -18.65 1.83
C LEU A 158 7.18 -17.96 3.18
N ASN A 159 6.69 -18.70 4.16
CA ASN A 159 6.64 -18.30 5.57
C ASN A 159 7.60 -19.21 6.35
N PRO A 160 8.90 -18.94 6.34
CA PRO A 160 9.85 -19.81 7.03
C PRO A 160 9.66 -19.67 8.54
N PRO A 161 9.49 -20.79 9.28
CA PRO A 161 9.17 -20.77 10.72
C PRO A 161 10.30 -20.25 11.61
N ARG A 162 11.50 -20.09 11.11
CA ARG A 162 12.69 -19.68 11.85
C ARG A 162 13.28 -18.32 11.48
N LEU A 163 12.90 -17.74 10.37
CA LEU A 163 13.29 -16.38 9.98
C LEU A 163 12.27 -15.38 10.55
N SER A 164 12.46 -15.00 11.78
CA SER A 164 11.80 -13.89 12.51
C SER A 164 10.49 -13.35 11.89
N GLY A 165 9.54 -14.24 11.63
CA GLY A 165 8.14 -13.89 11.30
C GLY A 165 7.90 -13.21 9.95
N SER A 166 8.90 -13.09 9.08
CA SER A 166 8.74 -12.38 7.82
C SER A 166 8.48 -13.31 6.65
N ALA A 167 7.35 -13.10 5.99
CA ALA A 167 7.05 -13.73 4.71
C ALA A 167 8.08 -13.29 3.65
N GLN A 168 8.47 -14.22 2.79
CA GLN A 168 9.34 -13.95 1.66
C GLN A 168 8.65 -14.32 0.37
N LEU A 169 8.79 -13.48 -0.65
CA LEU A 169 8.31 -13.75 -1.98
C LEU A 169 9.45 -14.30 -2.84
N LEU A 170 9.25 -15.47 -3.40
CA LEU A 170 10.20 -16.17 -4.23
C LEU A 170 9.64 -16.31 -5.64
N VAL A 171 10.40 -15.86 -6.63
CA VAL A 171 10.11 -16.05 -8.05
C VAL A 171 11.22 -16.89 -8.66
N GLY A 172 10.86 -17.98 -9.31
CA GLY A 172 11.77 -18.84 -10.06
C GLY A 172 11.48 -18.77 -11.55
N ARG A 173 12.52 -18.67 -12.38
CA ARG A 173 12.47 -18.74 -13.83
C ARG A 173 13.58 -19.63 -14.37
N ASN A 174 13.26 -20.42 -15.40
CA ASN A 174 14.26 -21.22 -16.11
C ASN A 174 14.78 -20.49 -17.34
N THR A 175 16.04 -20.72 -17.67
CA THR A 175 16.57 -20.45 -19.01
C THR A 175 15.83 -21.27 -20.07
N SER A 176 15.87 -20.82 -21.32
CA SER A 176 15.14 -21.44 -22.44
C SER A 176 15.54 -22.92 -22.66
N GLY A 177 16.79 -23.26 -22.42
CA GLY A 177 17.28 -24.65 -22.46
C GLY A 177 16.99 -25.44 -21.18
N GLY A 178 16.50 -24.79 -20.11
CA GLY A 178 16.25 -25.42 -18.83
C GLY A 178 17.51 -25.83 -18.06
N GLU A 179 18.67 -25.32 -18.46
CA GLU A 179 19.97 -25.66 -17.84
C GLU A 179 20.16 -24.95 -16.49
N TYR A 180 19.65 -23.74 -16.38
CA TYR A 180 19.76 -22.90 -15.18
C TYR A 180 18.40 -22.44 -14.71
N THR A 181 18.28 -22.27 -13.41
CA THR A 181 17.10 -21.68 -12.74
C THR A 181 17.54 -20.42 -11.99
N VAL A 182 16.94 -19.30 -12.31
CA VAL A 182 17.12 -18.04 -11.60
C VAL A 182 16.04 -17.94 -10.53
N LEU A 183 16.45 -17.80 -9.28
CA LEU A 183 15.59 -17.61 -8.13
C LEU A 183 15.79 -16.18 -7.62
N VAL A 184 14.74 -15.38 -7.66
CA VAL A 184 14.74 -14.01 -7.13
C VAL A 184 13.88 -13.97 -5.90
N THR A 185 14.47 -13.55 -4.78
CA THR A 185 13.79 -13.49 -3.48
C THR A 185 13.81 -12.09 -2.92
N THR A 186 12.73 -11.71 -2.24
CA THR A 186 12.66 -10.50 -1.43
C THR A 186 11.93 -10.76 -0.13
N SER A 187 12.33 -10.05 0.92
CA SER A 187 11.64 -10.08 2.21
C SER A 187 10.44 -9.11 2.20
N LEU A 188 9.30 -9.60 2.63
CA LEU A 188 8.10 -8.79 2.82
C LEU A 188 8.06 -8.09 4.20
N VAL A 189 9.16 -8.13 4.98
CA VAL A 189 9.26 -7.46 6.30
C VAL A 189 8.95 -5.99 6.19
N HIS A 190 9.58 -5.30 5.25
CA HIS A 190 9.40 -3.86 5.07
C HIS A 190 7.97 -3.49 4.68
N VAL A 191 7.26 -4.40 4.00
CA VAL A 191 5.83 -4.25 3.67
C VAL A 191 4.98 -4.34 4.93
N ALA A 192 5.23 -5.36 5.75
CA ALA A 192 4.52 -5.56 7.00
C ALA A 192 4.80 -4.44 8.01
N GLU A 193 6.04 -3.96 8.09
CA GLU A 193 6.43 -2.82 8.94
C GLU A 193 5.79 -1.52 8.45
N ALA A 194 5.84 -1.22 7.16
CA ALA A 194 5.18 -0.07 6.57
C ALA A 194 3.66 -0.12 6.79
N GLY A 195 3.04 -1.29 6.61
CA GLY A 195 1.63 -1.51 6.92
C GLY A 195 1.30 -1.27 8.40
N LYS A 196 2.16 -1.70 9.31
CA LYS A 196 2.01 -1.50 10.75
C LYS A 196 2.15 -0.02 11.16
N VAL A 197 3.13 0.69 10.59
CA VAL A 197 3.28 2.14 10.80
C VAL A 197 2.06 2.87 10.25
N LEU A 198 1.61 2.53 9.05
CA LEU A 198 0.45 3.15 8.42
C LEU A 198 -0.84 2.89 9.22
N SER A 199 -1.03 1.67 9.72
CA SER A 199 -2.19 1.32 10.57
C SER A 199 -2.21 2.07 11.91
N THR A 200 -1.07 2.57 12.38
CA THR A 200 -0.97 3.37 13.61
C THR A 200 -1.13 4.86 13.32
N VAL A 201 -0.52 5.36 12.25
CA VAL A 201 -0.54 6.79 11.89
C VAL A 201 -1.86 7.23 11.29
N LEU A 202 -2.49 6.39 10.46
CA LEU A 202 -3.76 6.70 9.80
C LEU A 202 -4.90 7.01 10.77
N PRO A 203 -5.20 6.21 11.81
CA PRO A 203 -6.29 6.53 12.75
C PRO A 203 -5.99 7.80 13.56
N MET A 204 -4.72 8.09 13.85
CA MET A 204 -4.33 9.32 14.55
C MET A 204 -4.54 10.55 13.66
N ALA A 205 -4.12 10.51 12.40
CA ALA A 205 -4.40 11.56 11.42
C ALA A 205 -5.91 11.73 11.18
N ALA A 206 -6.64 10.62 11.10
CA ALA A 206 -8.08 10.61 10.95
C ALA A 206 -8.79 11.29 12.14
N ALA A 207 -8.37 11.02 13.37
CA ALA A 207 -8.91 11.67 14.57
C ALA A 207 -8.67 13.18 14.56
N LEU A 208 -7.49 13.65 14.13
CA LEU A 208 -7.17 15.06 13.99
C LEU A 208 -8.05 15.75 12.93
N ILE A 209 -8.20 15.13 11.76
CA ILE A 209 -9.07 15.63 10.69
C ILE A 209 -10.52 15.71 11.17
N PHE A 210 -10.99 14.68 11.88
CA PHE A 210 -12.34 14.67 12.44
C PHE A 210 -12.55 15.78 13.46
N ALA A 211 -11.61 15.98 14.38
CA ALA A 211 -11.67 17.07 15.36
C ALA A 211 -11.70 18.45 14.66
N PHE A 212 -10.87 18.64 13.64
CA PHE A 212 -10.87 19.87 12.84
C PHE A 212 -12.19 20.08 12.11
N ALA A 213 -12.75 19.04 11.48
CA ALA A 213 -14.02 19.10 10.78
C ALA A 213 -15.19 19.44 11.73
N MET A 214 -15.20 18.86 12.93
CA MET A 214 -16.21 19.17 13.96
C MET A 214 -16.11 20.62 14.42
N THR A 215 -14.89 21.12 14.64
CA THR A 215 -14.66 22.52 15.03
C THR A 215 -15.10 23.48 13.92
N ALA A 216 -14.74 23.19 12.67
CA ALA A 216 -15.17 23.96 11.50
C ALA A 216 -16.70 23.95 11.32
N ALA A 217 -17.35 22.83 11.50
CA ALA A 217 -18.81 22.70 11.42
C ALA A 217 -19.51 23.52 12.53
N TRP A 218 -18.95 23.51 13.74
CA TRP A 218 -19.46 24.33 14.85
C TRP A 218 -19.33 25.82 14.56
N LEU A 219 -18.16 26.28 14.10
CA LEU A 219 -17.93 27.68 13.73
C LEU A 219 -18.87 28.09 12.58
N PHE A 220 -19.00 27.25 11.55
CA PHE A 220 -19.92 27.53 10.44
C PHE A 220 -21.37 27.66 10.92
N SER A 221 -21.79 26.82 11.87
CA SER A 221 -23.12 26.90 12.45
C SER A 221 -23.37 28.22 13.20
N GLU A 222 -22.41 28.72 13.96
CA GLU A 222 -22.53 30.01 14.67
C GLU A 222 -22.48 31.19 13.68
N TRP A 223 -21.60 31.13 12.69
CA TRP A 223 -21.36 32.27 11.78
C TRP A 223 -22.43 32.42 10.69
N PHE A 224 -23.00 31.32 10.19
CA PHE A 224 -23.96 31.36 9.09
C PHE A 224 -25.37 30.96 9.49
N THR A 225 -25.54 29.86 10.18
CA THR A 225 -26.87 29.30 10.44
C THR A 225 -27.65 30.11 11.43
N LYS A 226 -26.99 30.68 12.43
CA LYS A 226 -27.64 31.47 13.46
C LYS A 226 -28.21 32.79 12.91
N PRO A 227 -27.45 33.64 12.15
CA PRO A 227 -28.00 34.85 11.53
C PRO A 227 -29.13 34.58 10.55
N LEU A 228 -28.98 33.55 9.68
CA LEU A 228 -30.05 33.18 8.74
C LEU A 228 -31.36 32.80 9.45
N ARG A 229 -31.25 32.13 10.59
CA ARG A 229 -32.43 31.78 11.39
C ARG A 229 -33.06 33.00 12.05
N GLN A 230 -32.26 33.97 12.49
CA GLN A 230 -32.76 35.23 13.00
C GLN A 230 -33.51 36.02 11.94
N LEU A 231 -32.94 36.16 10.73
CA LEU A 231 -33.59 36.77 9.57
C LEU A 231 -34.90 36.08 9.20
N SER A 232 -34.90 34.76 9.12
CA SER A 232 -36.10 33.97 8.85
C SER A 232 -37.19 34.14 9.91
N GLY A 233 -36.76 34.26 11.21
CA GLY A 233 -37.67 34.53 12.32
C GLY A 233 -38.30 35.91 12.23
N ALA A 234 -37.48 36.93 11.96
CA ALA A 234 -37.92 38.31 11.78
C ALA A 234 -38.89 38.46 10.59
N ALA A 235 -38.57 37.80 9.45
CA ALA A 235 -39.46 37.79 8.29
C ALA A 235 -40.85 37.20 8.58
N ARG A 236 -40.92 36.18 9.45
CA ARG A 236 -42.20 35.64 9.90
C ARG A 236 -43.00 36.59 10.76
N GLN A 237 -42.32 37.38 11.63
CA GLN A 237 -42.96 38.35 12.49
C GLN A 237 -43.52 39.51 11.66
N VAL A 238 -42.76 40.03 10.68
CA VAL A 238 -43.26 41.02 9.73
C VAL A 238 -44.48 40.49 8.95
N ALA A 239 -44.45 39.23 8.50
CA ALA A 239 -45.62 38.62 7.83
C ALA A 239 -46.86 38.45 8.73
N GLN A 240 -46.70 38.52 10.04
CA GLN A 240 -47.79 38.53 11.05
C GLN A 240 -48.25 39.94 11.42
N GLY A 241 -47.67 40.99 10.82
CA GLY A 241 -48.04 42.37 11.04
C GLY A 241 -47.19 43.09 12.14
N ASP A 242 -46.14 42.45 12.63
CA ASP A 242 -45.21 43.06 13.56
C ASP A 242 -44.02 43.66 12.79
N TYR A 243 -44.11 44.91 12.45
CA TYR A 243 -43.10 45.69 11.70
C TYR A 243 -42.05 46.31 12.61
N ALA A 244 -42.19 46.20 13.95
CA ALA A 244 -41.22 46.75 14.90
C ALA A 244 -39.97 45.83 15.06
N VAL A 245 -39.94 44.72 14.40
CA VAL A 245 -38.83 43.73 14.45
C VAL A 245 -37.60 44.32 13.80
N HIS A 246 -36.49 44.27 14.50
CA HIS A 246 -35.18 44.69 14.01
C HIS A 246 -34.17 43.56 14.13
N VAL A 247 -33.37 43.34 13.08
CA VAL A 247 -32.28 42.35 13.03
C VAL A 247 -30.94 43.08 13.23
N GLU A 248 -30.09 42.59 14.14
CA GLU A 248 -28.77 43.19 14.36
C GLU A 248 -27.89 43.13 13.11
N THR A 249 -27.35 44.28 12.71
CA THR A 249 -26.54 44.47 11.49
C THR A 249 -25.05 44.61 11.76
N GLY A 250 -24.57 44.11 12.90
CA GLY A 250 -23.16 44.30 13.33
C GLY A 250 -22.10 43.54 12.50
N ARG A 251 -22.44 43.12 11.26
CA ARG A 251 -21.56 42.36 10.35
C ARG A 251 -21.26 43.22 9.11
N ASN A 252 -20.02 43.08 8.58
CA ASN A 252 -19.59 43.71 7.34
C ASN A 252 -19.42 42.65 6.24
N ASP A 253 -20.47 41.82 6.01
CA ASP A 253 -20.51 40.79 4.98
C ASP A 253 -21.91 40.79 4.33
N GLU A 254 -22.12 39.93 3.32
CA GLU A 254 -23.37 39.81 2.56
C GLU A 254 -24.60 39.51 3.46
N LEU A 255 -24.37 38.88 4.61
CA LEU A 255 -25.42 38.65 5.61
C LEU A 255 -25.75 39.92 6.41
N GLY A 256 -24.77 40.78 6.62
CA GLY A 256 -24.97 42.12 7.17
C GLY A 256 -25.78 42.99 6.25
N ASP A 257 -25.42 43.04 4.96
CA ASP A 257 -26.15 43.78 3.92
C ASP A 257 -27.59 43.30 3.82
N LEU A 258 -27.80 41.95 3.81
CA LEU A 258 -29.14 41.38 3.82
C LEU A 258 -29.97 41.72 5.04
N ALA A 259 -29.34 41.84 6.21
CA ALA A 259 -30.03 42.26 7.44
C ALA A 259 -30.42 43.76 7.41
N GLU A 260 -29.58 44.60 6.81
CA GLU A 260 -29.84 46.04 6.62
C GLU A 260 -30.99 46.25 5.63
N ASP A 261 -30.95 45.58 4.47
CA ASP A 261 -32.03 45.61 3.46
C ASP A 261 -33.37 45.14 4.05
N PHE A 262 -33.32 44.08 4.87
CA PHE A 262 -34.50 43.59 5.57
C PHE A 262 -35.08 44.66 6.54
N ASN A 263 -34.23 45.27 7.37
CA ASN A 263 -34.67 46.30 8.30
C ASN A 263 -35.24 47.51 7.57
N HIS A 264 -34.62 47.92 6.45
CA HIS A 264 -35.13 49.02 5.63
C HIS A 264 -36.50 48.70 5.05
N THR A 265 -36.67 47.46 4.52
CA THR A 265 -37.95 47.01 3.96
C THR A 265 -39.06 46.97 5.04
N ALA A 266 -38.74 46.43 6.23
CA ALA A 266 -39.69 46.36 7.35
C ALA A 266 -40.12 47.74 7.86
N ALA A 267 -39.23 48.75 7.80
CA ALA A 267 -39.52 50.09 8.21
C ALA A 267 -40.35 50.93 7.21
N CYS A 268 -40.37 50.49 5.91
CA CYS A 268 -41.12 51.16 4.86
C CYS A 268 -42.57 50.64 4.63
N THR A 269 -42.94 49.58 5.39
CA THR A 269 -44.25 48.93 5.27
C THR A 269 -45.17 49.34 6.44
#